data_5be566c6ea9974ca0ccd89e5fe4aa3fe
#
_entry.id   5be566c6ea9974ca0ccd89e5fe4aa3fe
#
_cell.length_a   1.000
_cell.length_b   1.000
_cell.length_c   1.000
_cell.angle_alpha   90.00
_cell.angle_beta   90.00
_cell.angle_gamma   90.00
#
_symmetry.space_group_name_H-M   'P 1'
#
loop_
_entity.id
_entity.type
_entity.pdbx_description
1 polymer ?
#
loop_
_entity_poly.entity_id
_entity_poly.type
_entity_poly.pdbx_seq_one_letter_code
_entity_poly.pdbx_strand_id
1 'polypeptide(L)'
;MMPVPAHLRDCVRLHDPIVDETELVATVRCPCGSEEFILLFPGQTHEYGGQQIPCTAEVGGNFFFLIKAVCASCAKEHLLIDQDFHGWNGFVCHDKSQALKPRPSLVPWKCSSCGNTHHTGTVELQTQGRQDFIEEAGDEFDAERWPEGFGWFSMAIKCKGCGKETPEWVSLETM
;
A
#
# COMPACT_ATOMS: atom_id res chain seq x y z
N MET A 1 -18.28 -7.12 -5.02
CA MET A 1 -17.48 -5.97 -4.54
C MET A 1 -16.45 -6.49 -3.54
N MET A 2 -15.17 -6.29 -3.79
CA MET A 2 -14.11 -6.60 -2.85
C MET A 2 -14.24 -5.70 -1.60
N PRO A 3 -14.40 -6.25 -0.40
CA PRO A 3 -14.38 -5.44 0.83
C PRO A 3 -12.99 -4.82 1.06
N VAL A 4 -12.96 -3.68 1.74
CA VAL A 4 -11.69 -3.01 2.04
C VAL A 4 -10.93 -3.82 3.11
N PRO A 5 -9.64 -4.17 2.89
CA PRO A 5 -8.79 -4.77 3.91
C PRO A 5 -8.76 -3.95 5.20
N ALA A 6 -8.65 -4.62 6.35
CA ALA A 6 -8.82 -3.99 7.66
C ALA A 6 -7.89 -2.79 7.87
N HIS A 7 -6.63 -2.88 7.45
CA HIS A 7 -5.64 -1.82 7.63
C HIS A 7 -5.90 -0.55 6.79
N LEU A 8 -6.73 -0.65 5.73
CA LEU A 8 -7.09 0.47 4.85
C LEU A 8 -8.44 1.10 5.17
N ARG A 9 -9.32 0.46 5.96
CA ARG A 9 -10.72 0.89 6.18
C ARG A 9 -10.85 2.36 6.61
N ASP A 10 -9.94 2.82 7.46
CA ASP A 10 -9.99 4.17 8.02
C ASP A 10 -9.21 5.20 7.20
N CYS A 11 -8.57 4.80 6.10
CA CYS A 11 -7.69 5.70 5.36
C CYS A 11 -7.91 5.69 3.85
N VAL A 12 -8.99 5.09 3.38
CA VAL A 12 -9.37 5.14 1.96
C VAL A 12 -10.85 5.45 1.76
N ARG A 13 -11.15 6.05 0.62
CA ARG A 13 -12.50 6.23 0.09
C ARG A 13 -12.59 5.51 -1.24
N LEU A 14 -13.49 4.54 -1.33
CA LEU A 14 -13.74 3.79 -2.55
C LEU A 14 -14.20 4.70 -3.70
N HIS A 15 -13.77 4.40 -4.90
CA HIS A 15 -14.35 4.96 -6.12
C HIS A 15 -15.65 4.20 -6.47
N ASP A 16 -16.72 4.92 -6.79
CA ASP A 16 -17.98 4.33 -7.28
C ASP A 16 -17.95 4.18 -8.81
N PRO A 17 -18.61 3.15 -9.35
CA PRO A 17 -18.97 1.88 -8.77
C PRO A 17 -17.85 0.84 -9.03
N ILE A 18 -17.49 0.08 -8.01
CA ILE A 18 -16.61 -1.09 -8.20
C ILE A 18 -17.38 -2.13 -8.98
N VAL A 19 -16.96 -2.38 -10.21
CA VAL A 19 -17.62 -3.29 -11.16
C VAL A 19 -17.15 -4.73 -10.94
N ASP A 20 -15.99 -4.93 -10.32
CA ASP A 20 -15.35 -6.23 -10.14
C ASP A 20 -15.23 -6.59 -8.64
N GLU A 21 -15.44 -7.87 -8.29
CA GLU A 21 -15.20 -8.36 -6.93
C GLU A 21 -13.72 -8.72 -6.68
N THR A 22 -12.91 -8.73 -7.73
CA THR A 22 -11.47 -9.03 -7.66
C THR A 22 -10.59 -7.79 -7.62
N GLU A 23 -11.17 -6.59 -7.77
CA GLU A 23 -10.46 -5.33 -7.81
C GLU A 23 -11.05 -4.30 -6.85
N LEU A 24 -10.19 -3.52 -6.21
CA LEU A 24 -10.56 -2.37 -5.38
C LEU A 24 -9.72 -1.17 -5.80
N VAL A 25 -10.38 -0.06 -6.14
CA VAL A 25 -9.74 1.23 -6.39
C VAL A 25 -10.26 2.26 -5.40
N ALA A 26 -9.34 2.95 -4.72
CA ALA A 26 -9.70 3.89 -3.67
C ALA A 26 -8.73 5.07 -3.57
N THR A 27 -9.27 6.27 -3.29
CA THR A 27 -8.47 7.44 -2.92
C THR A 27 -8.01 7.33 -1.46
N VAL A 28 -6.74 7.59 -1.19
CA VAL A 28 -6.24 7.73 0.18
C VAL A 28 -6.86 8.96 0.81
N ARG A 29 -7.57 8.79 1.94
CA ARG A 29 -8.29 9.85 2.63
C ARG A 29 -8.25 9.65 4.14
N CYS A 30 -7.78 10.66 4.86
CA CYS A 30 -7.79 10.64 6.32
C CYS A 30 -9.23 10.79 6.87
N PRO A 31 -9.57 10.20 8.03
CA PRO A 31 -10.85 10.45 8.70
C PRO A 31 -11.15 11.92 8.98
N CYS A 32 -10.13 12.79 9.05
CA CYS A 32 -10.32 14.24 9.17
C CYS A 32 -10.83 14.91 7.87
N GLY A 33 -10.93 14.14 6.78
CA GLY A 33 -11.40 14.60 5.46
C GLY A 33 -10.29 15.00 4.49
N SER A 34 -9.04 15.12 4.93
CA SER A 34 -7.91 15.47 4.07
C SER A 34 -7.53 14.32 3.14
N GLU A 35 -7.17 14.65 1.91
CA GLU A 35 -6.58 13.74 0.91
C GLU A 35 -5.11 14.09 0.62
N GLU A 36 -4.51 14.99 1.41
CA GLU A 36 -3.13 15.43 1.29
C GLU A 36 -2.24 14.78 2.35
N PHE A 37 -1.14 14.14 1.92
CA PHE A 37 -0.27 13.34 2.76
C PHE A 37 1.21 13.56 2.46
N ILE A 38 2.03 13.37 3.49
CA ILE A 38 3.45 13.09 3.37
C ILE A 38 3.60 11.57 3.33
N LEU A 39 4.09 11.05 2.22
CA LEU A 39 4.31 9.60 2.04
C LEU A 39 5.69 9.23 2.56
N LEU A 40 5.75 8.21 3.42
CA LEU A 40 6.97 7.70 4.01
C LEU A 40 7.28 6.32 3.43
N PHE A 41 8.57 6.09 3.11
CA PHE A 41 9.07 4.84 2.54
C PHE A 41 10.47 4.52 3.08
N PRO A 42 11.04 3.31 2.87
CA PRO A 42 12.34 2.92 3.40
C PRO A 42 13.57 3.65 2.83
N GLY A 43 13.39 4.59 1.91
CA GLY A 43 14.45 5.45 1.38
C GLY A 43 15.20 4.88 0.18
N GLN A 44 15.00 3.62 -0.20
CA GLN A 44 15.59 3.04 -1.41
C GLN A 44 14.68 3.22 -2.61
N THR A 45 15.29 3.56 -3.75
CA THR A 45 14.59 3.79 -5.03
C THR A 45 15.32 3.08 -6.16
N HIS A 46 14.58 2.76 -7.21
CA HIS A 46 15.16 2.36 -8.49
C HIS A 46 14.49 3.15 -9.63
N GLU A 47 15.12 3.13 -10.79
CA GLU A 47 14.56 3.74 -11.99
C GLU A 47 13.69 2.75 -12.74
N TYR A 48 12.45 3.16 -13.01
CA TYR A 48 11.50 2.40 -13.81
C TYR A 48 10.74 3.35 -14.74
N GLY A 49 10.72 3.04 -16.04
CA GLY A 49 10.03 3.88 -17.02
C GLY A 49 10.50 5.34 -17.07
N GLY A 50 11.77 5.61 -16.74
CA GLY A 50 12.32 6.98 -16.67
C GLY A 50 11.93 7.74 -15.41
N GLN A 51 11.38 7.06 -14.40
CA GLN A 51 10.99 7.64 -13.10
C GLN A 51 11.71 6.92 -11.96
N GLN A 52 12.06 7.68 -10.91
CA GLN A 52 12.47 7.08 -9.65
C GLN A 52 11.21 6.64 -8.90
N ILE A 53 11.19 5.39 -8.43
CA ILE A 53 10.09 4.84 -7.63
C ILE A 53 10.66 4.12 -6.40
N PRO A 54 9.89 3.97 -5.31
CA PRO A 54 10.30 3.19 -4.15
C PRO A 54 10.60 1.74 -4.50
N CYS A 55 11.61 1.17 -3.85
CA CYS A 55 11.88 -0.26 -3.92
C CYS A 55 12.13 -0.86 -2.54
N THR A 56 12.24 -2.19 -2.50
CA THR A 56 12.54 -2.95 -1.29
C THR A 56 13.86 -2.50 -0.68
N ALA A 57 13.86 -2.24 0.63
CA ALA A 57 15.07 -1.94 1.39
C ALA A 57 15.60 -3.20 2.09
N GLU A 58 16.92 -3.33 2.14
CA GLU A 58 17.59 -4.39 2.89
C GLU A 58 18.13 -3.85 4.21
N VAL A 59 17.78 -4.51 5.33
CA VAL A 59 18.29 -4.21 6.66
C VAL A 59 18.67 -5.50 7.37
N GLY A 60 19.96 -5.68 7.66
CA GLY A 60 20.45 -6.86 8.36
C GLY A 60 20.14 -8.18 7.65
N GLY A 61 20.21 -8.22 6.31
CA GLY A 61 19.90 -9.39 5.48
C GLY A 61 18.40 -9.67 5.32
N ASN A 62 17.53 -8.79 5.79
CA ASN A 62 16.08 -8.88 5.60
C ASN A 62 15.61 -7.79 4.63
N PHE A 63 14.62 -8.14 3.81
CA PHE A 63 14.04 -7.24 2.83
C PHE A 63 12.70 -6.70 3.34
N PHE A 64 12.50 -5.38 3.19
CA PHE A 64 11.31 -4.68 3.65
C PHE A 64 10.73 -3.81 2.55
N PHE A 65 9.42 -3.88 2.39
CA PHE A 65 8.67 -2.90 1.63
C PHE A 65 7.49 -2.44 2.46
N LEU A 66 7.49 -1.17 2.82
CA LEU A 66 6.37 -0.57 3.54
C LEU A 66 6.18 0.89 3.16
N ILE A 67 4.93 1.31 3.09
CA ILE A 67 4.52 2.68 2.80
C ILE A 67 3.56 3.15 3.89
N LYS A 68 3.85 4.32 4.45
CA LYS A 68 2.94 5.03 5.35
C LYS A 68 2.54 6.37 4.76
N ALA A 69 1.37 6.85 5.14
CA ALA A 69 0.87 8.17 4.79
C ALA A 69 0.63 8.97 6.08
N VAL A 70 1.30 10.10 6.22
CA VAL A 70 1.07 11.05 7.32
C VAL A 70 0.18 12.17 6.82
N CYS A 71 -1.00 12.31 7.40
CA CYS A 71 -1.96 13.34 7.00
C CYS A 71 -1.37 14.74 7.21
N ALA A 72 -1.36 15.56 6.16
CA ALA A 72 -0.84 16.92 6.21
C ALA A 72 -1.66 17.85 7.14
N SER A 73 -2.95 17.53 7.37
CA SER A 73 -3.84 18.37 8.16
C SER A 73 -3.84 18.03 9.66
N CYS A 74 -3.82 16.75 10.04
CA CYS A 74 -3.95 16.35 11.44
C CYS A 74 -2.77 15.50 11.96
N ALA A 75 -1.77 15.26 11.13
CA ALA A 75 -0.58 14.47 11.43
C ALA A 75 -0.85 12.99 11.80
N LYS A 76 -2.09 12.49 11.61
CA LYS A 76 -2.38 11.06 11.82
C LYS A 76 -1.62 10.23 10.79
N GLU A 77 -0.96 9.19 11.28
CA GLU A 77 -0.21 8.23 10.46
C GLU A 77 -1.11 7.06 10.07
N HIS A 78 -1.05 6.65 8.82
CA HIS A 78 -1.76 5.51 8.25
C HIS A 78 -0.77 4.57 7.59
N LEU A 79 -0.86 3.27 7.87
CA LEU A 79 -0.09 2.24 7.19
C LEU A 79 -0.85 1.81 5.93
N LEU A 80 -0.28 2.09 4.75
CA LEU A 80 -0.91 1.72 3.47
C LEU A 80 -0.55 0.32 3.03
N ILE A 81 0.70 -0.08 3.20
CA ILE A 81 1.19 -1.43 2.93
C ILE A 81 2.39 -1.74 3.80
N ASP A 82 2.47 -2.95 4.30
CA ASP A 82 3.65 -3.57 4.87
C ASP A 82 3.70 -5.01 4.34
N GLN A 83 4.66 -5.31 3.49
CA GLN A 83 4.78 -6.60 2.81
C GLN A 83 4.89 -7.78 3.77
N ASP A 84 5.39 -7.57 5.00
CA ASP A 84 5.51 -8.63 5.99
C ASP A 84 4.17 -9.02 6.64
N PHE A 85 3.12 -8.21 6.50
CA PHE A 85 1.83 -8.42 7.17
C PHE A 85 0.61 -8.36 6.25
N HIS A 86 0.77 -7.80 5.05
CA HIS A 86 -0.33 -7.56 4.11
C HIS A 86 -0.11 -8.28 2.79
N GLY A 87 -1.23 -8.54 2.11
CA GLY A 87 -1.26 -9.31 0.88
C GLY A 87 -1.05 -10.79 1.12
N TRP A 88 -1.00 -11.60 0.07
CA TRP A 88 -0.92 -13.05 0.19
C TRP A 88 0.26 -13.52 1.05
N ASN A 89 1.48 -13.14 0.69
CA ASN A 89 2.68 -13.57 1.43
C ASN A 89 2.72 -13.06 2.88
N GLY A 90 2.28 -11.82 3.12
CA GLY A 90 2.29 -11.23 4.45
C GLY A 90 1.14 -11.74 5.35
N PHE A 91 -0.02 -12.01 4.78
CA PHE A 91 -1.20 -12.42 5.54
C PHE A 91 -1.36 -13.95 5.60
N VAL A 92 -1.26 -14.66 4.46
CA VAL A 92 -1.47 -16.11 4.39
C VAL A 92 -0.21 -16.88 4.77
N CYS A 93 0.95 -16.48 4.22
CA CYS A 93 2.22 -17.16 4.45
C CYS A 93 3.01 -16.59 5.63
N HIS A 94 2.39 -15.74 6.46
CA HIS A 94 3.06 -15.00 7.53
C HIS A 94 3.80 -15.91 8.51
N ASP A 95 5.11 -15.66 8.64
CA ASP A 95 5.93 -16.21 9.71
C ASP A 95 5.96 -15.23 10.89
N LYS A 96 5.52 -15.68 12.07
CA LYS A 96 5.51 -14.87 13.31
C LYS A 96 6.88 -14.31 13.68
N SER A 97 7.97 -14.89 13.17
CA SER A 97 9.34 -14.37 13.35
C SER A 97 9.57 -13.02 12.66
N GLN A 98 8.74 -12.67 11.66
CA GLN A 98 8.83 -11.40 10.93
C GLN A 98 8.67 -10.17 11.84
N ALA A 99 7.83 -10.28 12.88
CA ALA A 99 7.61 -9.19 13.85
C ALA A 99 8.86 -8.81 14.64
N LEU A 100 9.87 -9.67 14.70
CA LEU A 100 11.11 -9.47 15.44
C LEU A 100 12.25 -8.88 14.59
N LYS A 101 12.04 -8.70 13.29
CA LYS A 101 13.07 -8.13 12.41
C LYS A 101 13.29 -6.64 12.70
N PRO A 102 14.54 -6.16 12.67
CA PRO A 102 14.81 -4.72 12.73
C PRO A 102 14.18 -4.03 11.52
N ARG A 103 13.35 -3.00 11.78
CA ARG A 103 12.64 -2.27 10.72
C ARG A 103 13.49 -1.13 10.17
N PRO A 104 13.38 -0.82 8.86
CA PRO A 104 14.07 0.32 8.27
C PRO A 104 13.51 1.64 8.83
N SER A 105 14.37 2.65 8.91
CA SER A 105 13.93 4.02 9.10
C SER A 105 13.19 4.48 7.85
N LEU A 106 12.09 5.22 8.04
CA LEU A 106 11.32 5.77 6.93
C LEU A 106 11.68 7.22 6.66
N VAL A 107 11.71 7.60 5.40
CA VAL A 107 11.97 8.97 4.95
C VAL A 107 10.83 9.49 4.08
N PRO A 108 10.59 10.82 4.06
CA PRO A 108 9.58 11.40 3.19
C PRO A 108 9.92 11.25 1.72
N TRP A 109 8.93 10.83 0.92
CA TRP A 109 9.03 10.90 -0.53
C TRP A 109 9.05 12.37 -0.99
N LYS A 110 9.96 12.68 -1.91
CA LYS A 110 10.08 14.01 -2.51
C LYS A 110 9.77 13.94 -3.99
N CYS A 111 8.91 14.81 -4.45
CA CYS A 111 8.62 14.93 -5.88
C CYS A 111 9.92 15.20 -6.67
N SER A 112 10.21 14.36 -7.66
CA SER A 112 11.43 14.46 -8.47
C SER A 112 11.49 15.76 -9.33
N SER A 113 10.35 16.44 -9.53
CA SER A 113 10.29 17.68 -10.33
C SER A 113 10.45 18.95 -9.49
N CYS A 114 9.90 19.00 -8.26
CA CYS A 114 9.88 20.24 -7.47
C CYS A 114 10.33 20.07 -6.02
N GLY A 115 10.66 18.85 -5.59
CA GLY A 115 11.11 18.56 -4.22
C GLY A 115 10.01 18.59 -3.15
N ASN A 116 8.76 18.90 -3.50
CA ASN A 116 7.64 18.92 -2.55
C ASN A 116 7.37 17.52 -1.99
N THR A 117 7.02 17.45 -0.71
CA THR A 117 6.72 16.20 0.02
C THR A 117 5.22 15.89 0.13
N HIS A 118 4.35 16.80 -0.26
CA HIS A 118 2.90 16.68 -0.15
C HIS A 118 2.29 16.09 -1.42
N HIS A 119 1.52 15.01 -1.26
CA HIS A 119 0.93 14.26 -2.36
C HIS A 119 -0.52 13.87 -2.06
N THR A 120 -1.31 13.65 -3.09
CA THR A 120 -2.52 12.83 -3.04
C THR A 120 -2.19 11.46 -3.60
N GLY A 121 -2.99 10.43 -3.25
CA GLY A 121 -2.74 9.07 -3.72
C GLY A 121 -4.03 8.31 -4.00
N THR A 122 -3.94 7.40 -4.97
CA THR A 122 -4.95 6.38 -5.26
C THR A 122 -4.30 5.03 -5.12
N VAL A 123 -4.92 4.13 -4.38
CA VAL A 123 -4.50 2.74 -4.22
C VAL A 123 -5.39 1.83 -5.04
N GLU A 124 -4.80 0.79 -5.58
CA GLU A 124 -5.48 -0.29 -6.27
C GLU A 124 -5.01 -1.62 -5.70
N LEU A 125 -5.94 -2.50 -5.39
CA LEU A 125 -5.67 -3.87 -4.94
C LEU A 125 -6.32 -4.83 -5.93
N GLN A 126 -5.62 -5.94 -6.21
CA GLN A 126 -6.17 -7.03 -7.01
C GLN A 126 -6.07 -8.33 -6.20
N THR A 127 -7.10 -9.15 -6.29
CA THR A 127 -7.20 -10.45 -5.63
C THR A 127 -7.68 -11.50 -6.61
N GLN A 128 -7.43 -12.75 -6.30
CA GLN A 128 -7.96 -13.89 -7.05
C GLN A 128 -9.47 -14.10 -6.84
N GLY A 129 -10.04 -13.44 -5.82
CA GLY A 129 -11.44 -13.60 -5.42
C GLY A 129 -11.63 -14.49 -4.19
N ARG A 130 -12.88 -14.50 -3.69
CA ARG A 130 -13.21 -15.20 -2.45
C ARG A 130 -13.05 -16.72 -2.55
N GLN A 131 -13.49 -17.29 -3.67
CA GLN A 131 -13.47 -18.74 -3.87
C GLN A 131 -12.04 -19.28 -3.92
N ASP A 132 -11.20 -18.65 -4.73
CA ASP A 132 -9.80 -19.07 -4.88
C ASP A 132 -9.03 -18.89 -3.57
N PHE A 133 -9.30 -17.80 -2.81
CA PHE A 133 -8.72 -17.62 -1.48
C PHE A 133 -9.06 -18.79 -0.55
N ILE A 134 -10.34 -19.23 -0.49
CA ILE A 134 -10.77 -20.34 0.37
C ILE A 134 -10.07 -21.66 -0.03
N GLU A 135 -9.94 -21.90 -1.33
CA GLU A 135 -9.31 -23.13 -1.84
C GLU A 135 -7.81 -23.18 -1.56
N GLU A 136 -7.12 -22.03 -1.66
CA GLU A 136 -5.65 -21.96 -1.55
C GLU A 136 -5.14 -21.69 -0.13
N ALA A 137 -5.84 -20.84 0.64
CA ALA A 137 -5.43 -20.50 2.01
C ALA A 137 -5.73 -21.61 3.03
N GLY A 138 -6.73 -22.48 2.72
CA GLY A 138 -7.12 -23.60 3.56
C GLY A 138 -8.01 -23.21 4.75
N ASP A 139 -8.42 -24.23 5.52
CA ASP A 139 -9.40 -24.11 6.60
C ASP A 139 -8.90 -23.32 7.84
N GLU A 140 -7.64 -22.92 7.86
CA GLU A 140 -7.06 -22.15 8.97
C GLU A 140 -7.48 -20.68 8.95
N PHE A 141 -7.98 -20.19 7.82
CA PHE A 141 -8.36 -18.80 7.62
C PHE A 141 -9.88 -18.62 7.60
N ASP A 142 -10.33 -17.55 8.26
CA ASP A 142 -11.72 -17.10 8.13
C ASP A 142 -11.98 -16.65 6.68
N ALA A 143 -12.92 -17.31 6.03
CA ALA A 143 -13.30 -17.05 4.65
C ALA A 143 -13.73 -15.58 4.39
N GLU A 144 -14.22 -14.89 5.42
CA GLU A 144 -14.61 -13.47 5.30
C GLU A 144 -13.40 -12.51 5.28
N ARG A 145 -12.21 -13.02 5.60
CA ARG A 145 -10.96 -12.25 5.55
C ARG A 145 -10.22 -12.35 4.21
N TRP A 146 -10.83 -12.95 3.20
CA TRP A 146 -10.26 -13.07 1.86
C TRP A 146 -9.69 -11.76 1.27
N PRO A 147 -10.21 -10.55 1.57
CA PRO A 147 -9.64 -9.32 1.04
C PRO A 147 -8.24 -8.99 1.60
N GLU A 148 -7.85 -9.60 2.73
CA GLU A 148 -6.52 -9.42 3.30
C GLU A 148 -5.44 -10.13 2.47
N GLY A 149 -5.82 -11.19 1.74
CA GLY A 149 -4.93 -12.00 0.89
C GLY A 149 -4.86 -11.48 -0.56
N PHE A 150 -4.88 -10.17 -0.78
CA PHE A 150 -4.72 -9.63 -2.14
C PHE A 150 -3.36 -10.01 -2.73
N GLY A 151 -3.32 -10.27 -4.05
CA GLY A 151 -2.11 -10.68 -4.78
C GLY A 151 -1.29 -9.51 -5.31
N TRP A 152 -1.91 -8.33 -5.45
CA TRP A 152 -1.25 -7.14 -5.99
C TRP A 152 -1.67 -5.87 -5.26
N PHE A 153 -0.69 -4.99 -5.01
CA PHE A 153 -0.88 -3.64 -4.49
C PHE A 153 -0.22 -2.65 -5.45
N SER A 154 -0.97 -1.68 -5.95
CA SER A 154 -0.41 -0.55 -6.68
C SER A 154 -0.87 0.78 -6.10
N MET A 155 -0.08 1.81 -6.35
CA MET A 155 -0.38 3.17 -5.92
C MET A 155 0.08 4.19 -6.94
N ALA A 156 -0.85 5.03 -7.37
CA ALA A 156 -0.58 6.24 -8.13
C ALA A 156 -0.55 7.45 -7.19
N ILE A 157 0.33 8.42 -7.47
CA ILE A 157 0.41 9.65 -6.69
C ILE A 157 0.41 10.89 -7.58
N LYS A 158 -0.04 12.03 -6.99
CA LYS A 158 0.03 13.34 -7.61
C LYS A 158 0.63 14.35 -6.64
N CYS A 159 1.67 15.05 -7.07
CA CYS A 159 2.32 16.08 -6.29
C CYS A 159 1.43 17.32 -6.12
N LYS A 160 1.25 17.78 -4.89
CA LYS A 160 0.45 18.98 -4.58
C LYS A 160 1.16 20.29 -4.95
N GLY A 161 2.50 20.26 -5.07
CA GLY A 161 3.27 21.45 -5.43
C GLY A 161 3.25 21.77 -6.92
N CYS A 162 3.49 20.78 -7.80
CA CYS A 162 3.62 21.00 -9.24
C CYS A 162 2.60 20.23 -10.09
N GLY A 163 1.75 19.41 -9.47
CA GLY A 163 0.75 18.61 -10.19
C GLY A 163 1.30 17.39 -10.93
N LYS A 164 2.61 17.09 -10.84
CA LYS A 164 3.20 15.89 -11.47
C LYS A 164 2.49 14.64 -10.97
N GLU A 165 2.07 13.81 -11.91
CA GLU A 165 1.50 12.49 -11.66
C GLU A 165 2.57 11.41 -11.83
N THR A 166 2.51 10.39 -10.99
CA THR A 166 3.32 9.17 -11.07
C THR A 166 2.36 7.99 -10.96
N PRO A 167 1.88 7.45 -12.10
CA PRO A 167 0.77 6.48 -12.11
C PRO A 167 1.13 5.12 -11.48
N GLU A 168 2.39 4.72 -11.55
CA GLU A 168 2.91 3.48 -10.96
C GLU A 168 4.02 3.77 -9.96
N TRP A 169 3.73 4.68 -9.00
CA TRP A 169 4.68 5.02 -7.95
C TRP A 169 5.03 3.81 -7.08
N VAL A 170 4.06 2.94 -6.82
CA VAL A 170 4.24 1.60 -6.25
C VAL A 170 3.52 0.60 -7.13
N SER A 171 4.15 -0.53 -7.38
CA SER A 171 3.57 -1.70 -8.02
C SER A 171 4.24 -2.93 -7.39
N LEU A 172 3.51 -3.63 -6.52
CA LEU A 172 4.02 -4.70 -5.69
C LEU A 172 3.17 -5.95 -5.83
N GLU A 173 3.79 -7.02 -6.30
CA GLU A 173 3.24 -8.36 -6.22
C GLU A 173 3.43 -8.90 -4.79
N THR A 174 2.39 -9.47 -4.20
CA THR A 174 2.39 -9.97 -2.81
C THR A 174 2.21 -11.49 -2.73
N MET A 175 2.23 -12.17 -3.88
CA MET A 175 2.14 -13.64 -4.00
C MET A 175 3.51 -14.27 -4.14
#